data_1cc07656d9c161924824f209aed573ec
#
_entry.id   1cc07656d9c161924824f209aed573ec
#
_cell.length_a   1.000
_cell.length_b   1.000
_cell.length_c   1.000
_cell.angle_alpha   90.00
_cell.angle_beta   90.00
_cell.angle_gamma   90.00
#
_symmetry.space_group_name_H-M   'P 1'
#
loop_
_entity.id
_entity.type
_entity.pdbx_description
1 polymer ?
#
loop_
_entity_poly.entity_id
_entity_poly.type
_entity_poly.pdbx_seq_one_letter_code
_entity_poly.pdbx_strand_id
1 'polypeptide(L)'
;MTSVAHLPTPWPSGRGQGVKVHVLLDWVGSAKMDDSLVAVLTQAGVQVKRFHPPHWSHLGRLNNRTHRKLLVVDGRVGYTGGVGVAPQWTGRAQDPAHWRDTHFEVTGPVVAQMQSVFIDNWIKVTGDVLHGPDYFPALTPAGPASAQMFSSSPSGGSESMQLMYLLAVTAASRSIDLSAAYFVPDALTLQALVDALKRGVKLRIVVPGKHIDSDAVRGASRATWGPLLSAGATIAEYGPTMYHCKLMIVDGLLTSVGSTNFDNRSFRLNDEATLNIVDKAFASAQTTAFEADLAQARRVSYAEWQARPARERLGEWLASVIGTQL
;
A
#
# COMPACT_ATOMS: atom_id res chain seq x y z
N MET A 1 -14.09 13.09 -4.93
CA MET A 1 -14.10 11.63 -5.08
C MET A 1 -14.48 11.33 -6.53
N THR A 2 -13.48 11.20 -7.37
CA THR A 2 -13.70 10.92 -8.79
C THR A 2 -13.55 9.42 -8.97
N SER A 3 -14.64 8.74 -9.32
CA SER A 3 -14.61 7.35 -9.72
C SER A 3 -13.63 7.21 -10.88
N VAL A 4 -12.79 6.18 -10.87
CA VAL A 4 -12.16 5.69 -12.10
C VAL A 4 -13.29 5.01 -12.89
N ALA A 5 -14.18 5.84 -13.40
CA ALA A 5 -15.14 5.44 -14.38
C ALA A 5 -14.40 5.24 -15.67
N HIS A 6 -14.52 4.05 -16.25
CA HIS A 6 -14.13 3.70 -17.60
C HIS A 6 -12.85 4.41 -18.05
N LEU A 7 -11.79 3.66 -18.28
CA LEU A 7 -10.84 4.09 -19.31
C LEU A 7 -11.69 4.30 -20.57
N PRO A 8 -11.94 5.56 -20.98
CA PRO A 8 -12.71 5.77 -22.20
C PRO A 8 -11.99 5.09 -23.33
N THR A 9 -12.73 4.37 -24.12
CA THR A 9 -12.32 3.93 -25.44
C THR A 9 -11.84 5.12 -26.26
N PRO A 10 -10.84 4.98 -27.07
CA PRO A 10 -9.44 4.79 -26.78
C PRO A 10 -8.87 6.06 -26.14
N TRP A 11 -7.86 5.96 -25.33
CA TRP A 11 -7.08 7.12 -24.95
C TRP A 11 -6.80 7.92 -26.23
N PRO A 12 -7.25 9.21 -26.35
CA PRO A 12 -7.07 9.96 -27.58
C PRO A 12 -5.60 9.84 -27.93
N SER A 13 -5.33 9.42 -29.14
CA SER A 13 -4.00 9.18 -29.67
C SER A 13 -3.13 10.40 -29.34
N GLY A 14 -2.41 10.38 -28.22
CA GLY A 14 -1.52 11.46 -27.76
C GLY A 14 -0.39 11.75 -28.77
N ARG A 15 -0.24 10.91 -29.79
CA ARG A 15 0.67 11.13 -30.93
C ARG A 15 0.40 12.45 -31.65
N GLY A 16 -0.83 12.98 -31.64
CA GLY A 16 -1.13 14.28 -32.24
C GLY A 16 -0.77 15.49 -31.39
N GLN A 17 -0.48 15.29 -30.08
CA GLN A 17 -0.24 16.37 -29.12
C GLN A 17 1.09 16.23 -28.32
N GLY A 18 1.96 15.27 -28.69
CA GLY A 18 3.30 15.16 -28.10
C GLY A 18 3.34 14.57 -26.66
N VAL A 19 2.24 13.99 -26.17
CA VAL A 19 2.22 13.39 -24.80
C VAL A 19 3.02 12.10 -24.77
N LYS A 20 4.02 12.02 -23.88
CA LYS A 20 4.84 10.84 -23.63
C LYS A 20 4.22 10.05 -22.49
N VAL A 21 3.86 8.80 -22.74
CA VAL A 21 3.25 7.92 -21.72
C VAL A 21 4.12 6.70 -21.48
N HIS A 22 4.48 6.47 -20.22
CA HIS A 22 5.30 5.36 -19.76
C HIS A 22 4.49 4.53 -18.76
N VAL A 23 4.31 3.25 -19.05
CA VAL A 23 3.56 2.32 -18.19
C VAL A 23 4.47 1.17 -17.78
N LEU A 24 4.57 0.95 -16.47
CA LEU A 24 5.29 -0.17 -15.90
C LEU A 24 4.29 -1.08 -15.17
N LEU A 25 4.16 -2.31 -15.63
CA LEU A 25 3.24 -3.30 -15.09
C LEU A 25 4.01 -4.33 -14.26
N ASP A 26 3.55 -4.61 -13.03
CA ASP A 26 4.03 -5.78 -12.30
C ASP A 26 3.63 -7.06 -13.05
N TRP A 27 4.59 -7.94 -13.33
CA TRP A 27 4.32 -9.13 -14.16
C TRP A 27 3.24 -10.04 -13.50
N VAL A 28 3.36 -10.31 -12.20
CA VAL A 28 2.39 -11.14 -11.48
C VAL A 28 1.06 -10.43 -11.30
N GLY A 29 1.08 -9.16 -10.87
CA GLY A 29 -0.12 -8.37 -10.63
C GLY A 29 -0.93 -8.09 -11.89
N SER A 30 -0.28 -8.05 -13.05
CA SER A 30 -0.94 -7.88 -14.36
C SER A 30 -1.16 -9.18 -15.13
N ALA A 31 -0.94 -10.35 -14.52
CA ALA A 31 -1.07 -11.64 -15.22
C ALA A 31 -2.49 -11.93 -15.77
N LYS A 32 -3.51 -11.32 -15.17
CA LYS A 32 -4.91 -11.40 -15.62
C LYS A 32 -5.30 -10.29 -16.61
N MET A 33 -4.38 -9.38 -16.93
CA MET A 33 -4.64 -8.31 -17.89
C MET A 33 -4.67 -8.88 -19.31
N ASP A 34 -5.67 -8.50 -20.08
CA ASP A 34 -5.79 -8.90 -21.48
C ASP A 34 -4.65 -8.31 -22.31
N ASP A 35 -3.93 -9.16 -23.05
CA ASP A 35 -2.85 -8.72 -23.95
C ASP A 35 -3.37 -7.80 -25.06
N SER A 36 -4.65 -7.85 -25.41
CA SER A 36 -5.27 -6.91 -26.35
C SER A 36 -5.22 -5.48 -25.83
N LEU A 37 -5.38 -5.26 -24.53
CA LEU A 37 -5.27 -3.93 -23.93
C LEU A 37 -3.83 -3.40 -24.02
N VAL A 38 -2.84 -4.25 -23.78
CA VAL A 38 -1.42 -3.89 -23.94
C VAL A 38 -1.13 -3.53 -25.41
N ALA A 39 -1.68 -4.28 -26.37
CA ALA A 39 -1.55 -4.00 -27.78
C ALA A 39 -2.16 -2.65 -28.15
N VAL A 40 -3.36 -2.33 -27.67
CA VAL A 40 -4.02 -1.02 -27.88
C VAL A 40 -3.17 0.12 -27.36
N LEU A 41 -2.64 0.00 -26.12
CA LEU A 41 -1.77 1.02 -25.54
C LEU A 41 -0.49 1.22 -26.38
N THR A 42 0.13 0.12 -26.80
CA THR A 42 1.37 0.17 -27.60
C THR A 42 1.13 0.77 -28.98
N GLN A 43 0.01 0.43 -29.64
CA GLN A 43 -0.40 1.02 -30.92
C GLN A 43 -0.67 2.53 -30.79
N ALA A 44 -1.20 2.96 -29.65
CA ALA A 44 -1.36 4.38 -29.32
C ALA A 44 -0.04 5.12 -29.03
N GLY A 45 1.11 4.41 -29.04
CA GLY A 45 2.43 4.99 -28.82
C GLY A 45 2.85 5.03 -27.34
N VAL A 46 2.13 4.36 -26.44
CA VAL A 46 2.49 4.21 -25.03
C VAL A 46 3.66 3.23 -24.93
N GLN A 47 4.67 3.60 -24.14
CA GLN A 47 5.77 2.69 -23.79
C GLN A 47 5.34 1.81 -22.62
N VAL A 48 4.90 0.58 -22.92
CA VAL A 48 4.51 -0.41 -21.89
C VAL A 48 5.65 -1.37 -21.64
N LYS A 49 6.04 -1.52 -20.36
CA LYS A 49 7.06 -2.47 -19.91
C LYS A 49 6.51 -3.34 -18.79
N ARG A 50 7.01 -4.58 -18.67
CA ARG A 50 6.67 -5.50 -17.58
C ARG A 50 7.87 -5.63 -16.63
N PHE A 51 7.63 -5.46 -15.34
CA PHE A 51 8.63 -5.56 -14.30
C PHE A 51 8.85 -7.04 -13.95
N HIS A 52 10.12 -7.48 -13.99
CA HIS A 52 10.58 -8.83 -13.67
C HIS A 52 9.74 -9.96 -14.31
N PRO A 53 9.60 -10.00 -15.65
CA PRO A 53 9.02 -11.18 -16.28
C PRO A 53 9.86 -12.42 -15.94
N PRO A 54 9.28 -13.61 -15.80
CA PRO A 54 10.01 -14.83 -15.49
C PRO A 54 11.10 -15.08 -16.54
N HIS A 55 12.29 -15.32 -16.07
CA HIS A 55 13.40 -15.74 -16.90
C HIS A 55 14.11 -16.89 -16.20
N TRP A 56 14.43 -17.95 -16.93
CA TRP A 56 15.03 -19.18 -16.40
C TRP A 56 16.35 -18.93 -15.62
N SER A 57 17.10 -17.89 -15.95
CA SER A 57 18.36 -17.52 -15.27
C SER A 57 18.14 -16.71 -13.98
N HIS A 58 16.90 -16.32 -13.62
CA HIS A 58 16.62 -15.43 -12.50
C HIS A 58 15.55 -15.98 -11.54
N LEU A 59 15.52 -17.30 -11.34
CA LEU A 59 14.54 -17.97 -10.47
C LEU A 59 14.50 -17.39 -9.04
N GLY A 60 15.65 -16.95 -8.49
CA GLY A 60 15.70 -16.30 -7.17
C GLY A 60 15.03 -14.93 -7.09
N ARG A 61 14.71 -14.29 -8.23
CA ARG A 61 14.04 -12.97 -8.29
C ARG A 61 12.54 -13.06 -8.61
N LEU A 62 12.01 -14.26 -8.83
CA LEU A 62 10.58 -14.45 -9.13
C LEU A 62 9.67 -13.95 -8.01
N ASN A 63 10.19 -13.86 -6.79
CA ASN A 63 9.46 -13.39 -5.62
C ASN A 63 9.49 -11.86 -5.45
N ASN A 64 10.36 -11.16 -6.19
CA ASN A 64 10.47 -9.70 -6.11
C ASN A 64 9.48 -9.05 -7.08
N ARG A 65 8.57 -8.24 -6.55
CA ARG A 65 7.49 -7.60 -7.32
C ARG A 65 7.55 -6.09 -7.16
N THR A 66 7.09 -5.36 -8.17
CA THR A 66 6.76 -3.96 -7.96
C THR A 66 5.31 -3.86 -7.48
N HIS A 67 5.14 -3.42 -6.24
CA HIS A 67 3.82 -3.20 -5.67
C HIS A 67 3.48 -1.69 -5.62
N ARG A 68 4.39 -0.85 -6.12
CA ARG A 68 4.23 0.60 -6.20
C ARG A 68 3.00 0.96 -7.03
N LYS A 69 2.15 1.82 -6.48
CA LYS A 69 0.96 2.37 -7.14
C LYS A 69 1.16 3.86 -7.29
N LEU A 70 1.72 4.25 -8.44
CA LEU A 70 2.12 5.62 -8.72
C LEU A 70 1.59 6.03 -10.10
N LEU A 71 1.01 7.22 -10.17
CA LEU A 71 0.78 7.94 -11.42
C LEU A 71 1.37 9.33 -11.24
N VAL A 72 2.20 9.77 -12.18
CA VAL A 72 2.72 11.13 -12.20
C VAL A 72 2.35 11.76 -13.54
N VAL A 73 1.76 12.92 -13.48
CA VAL A 73 1.32 13.68 -14.67
C VAL A 73 2.15 14.94 -14.78
N ASP A 74 2.85 15.09 -15.92
CA ASP A 74 3.70 16.23 -16.26
C ASP A 74 4.75 16.61 -15.21
N GLY A 75 5.13 15.65 -14.32
CA GLY A 75 6.01 15.90 -13.20
C GLY A 75 5.44 16.88 -12.16
N ARG A 76 4.15 17.23 -12.20
CA ARG A 76 3.50 18.28 -11.41
C ARG A 76 2.44 17.75 -10.45
N VAL A 77 1.71 16.73 -10.88
CA VAL A 77 0.67 16.08 -10.09
C VAL A 77 1.01 14.61 -9.93
N GLY A 78 0.99 14.12 -8.71
CA GLY A 78 1.22 12.72 -8.38
C GLY A 78 -0.02 12.09 -7.76
N TYR A 79 -0.20 10.79 -7.98
CA TYR A 79 -1.24 9.99 -7.33
C TYR A 79 -0.60 8.75 -6.71
N THR A 80 -0.97 8.44 -5.46
CA THR A 80 -0.50 7.25 -4.75
C THR A 80 -1.52 6.74 -3.73
N GLY A 81 -1.42 5.48 -3.36
CA GLY A 81 -2.31 4.82 -2.41
C GLY A 81 -2.39 3.32 -2.66
N GLY A 82 -3.45 2.68 -2.20
CA GLY A 82 -3.68 1.25 -2.37
C GLY A 82 -4.42 0.87 -3.66
N VAL A 83 -5.06 1.83 -4.32
CA VAL A 83 -5.91 1.59 -5.51
C VAL A 83 -5.11 1.03 -6.67
N GLY A 84 -5.59 -0.06 -7.24
CA GLY A 84 -5.08 -0.67 -8.47
C GLY A 84 -5.98 -0.36 -9.67
N VAL A 85 -5.56 -0.83 -10.86
CA VAL A 85 -6.31 -0.65 -12.11
C VAL A 85 -7.09 -1.94 -12.40
N ALA A 86 -8.25 -2.10 -11.75
CA ALA A 86 -9.14 -3.24 -11.98
C ALA A 86 -10.57 -2.91 -11.49
N PRO A 87 -11.62 -3.65 -11.94
CA PRO A 87 -13.02 -3.35 -11.65
C PRO A 87 -13.34 -3.23 -10.16
N GLN A 88 -12.70 -4.02 -9.30
CA GLN A 88 -12.93 -4.01 -7.85
C GLN A 88 -12.58 -2.67 -7.16
N TRP A 89 -11.80 -1.80 -7.76
CA TRP A 89 -11.53 -0.46 -7.25
C TRP A 89 -12.44 0.61 -7.80
N THR A 90 -13.43 0.24 -8.62
CA THR A 90 -14.45 1.20 -9.08
C THR A 90 -15.52 1.41 -8.02
N GLY A 91 -16.32 2.47 -8.14
CA GLY A 91 -17.43 2.73 -7.24
C GLY A 91 -17.02 3.35 -5.90
N ARG A 92 -17.74 2.98 -4.83
CA ARG A 92 -17.64 3.59 -3.50
C ARG A 92 -17.62 2.57 -2.37
N ALA A 93 -17.10 1.38 -2.60
CA ALA A 93 -17.12 0.25 -1.64
C ALA A 93 -18.56 -0.10 -1.19
N GLN A 94 -19.50 -0.02 -2.12
CA GLN A 94 -20.94 -0.18 -1.86
C GLN A 94 -21.38 -1.63 -1.67
N ASP A 95 -20.57 -2.60 -2.09
CA ASP A 95 -20.83 -4.02 -2.00
C ASP A 95 -19.51 -4.84 -2.01
N PRO A 96 -19.54 -6.16 -1.76
CA PRO A 96 -18.34 -6.99 -1.71
C PRO A 96 -17.49 -7.04 -2.99
N ALA A 97 -18.03 -6.69 -4.15
CA ALA A 97 -17.28 -6.63 -5.41
C ALA A 97 -16.47 -5.33 -5.55
N HIS A 98 -16.75 -4.32 -4.73
CA HIS A 98 -16.11 -3.01 -4.77
C HIS A 98 -15.33 -2.77 -3.49
N TRP A 99 -14.01 -2.71 -3.59
CA TRP A 99 -13.10 -2.66 -2.44
C TRP A 99 -13.03 -1.30 -1.76
N ARG A 100 -12.89 -1.29 -0.46
CA ARG A 100 -12.59 -0.08 0.32
C ARG A 100 -11.09 0.16 0.29
N ASP A 101 -10.67 1.27 -0.31
CA ASP A 101 -9.26 1.67 -0.39
C ASP A 101 -9.11 3.19 -0.26
N THR A 102 -7.87 3.67 -0.17
CA THR A 102 -7.51 5.09 -0.15
C THR A 102 -6.52 5.40 -1.25
N HIS A 103 -6.73 6.56 -1.92
CA HIS A 103 -5.83 7.07 -2.95
C HIS A 103 -5.78 8.59 -2.86
N PHE A 104 -4.61 9.17 -3.11
CA PHE A 104 -4.35 10.57 -2.83
C PHE A 104 -3.78 11.25 -4.06
N GLU A 105 -4.30 12.45 -4.35
CA GLU A 105 -3.69 13.40 -5.27
C GLU A 105 -2.68 14.24 -4.49
N VAL A 106 -1.53 14.48 -5.09
CA VAL A 106 -0.38 15.14 -4.48
C VAL A 106 0.17 16.20 -5.43
N THR A 107 0.42 17.39 -4.91
CA THR A 107 1.06 18.49 -5.65
C THR A 107 2.24 19.05 -4.84
N GLY A 108 3.07 19.84 -5.49
CA GLY A 108 4.25 20.46 -4.86
C GLY A 108 5.54 19.63 -5.00
N PRO A 109 6.62 20.02 -4.32
CA PRO A 109 7.97 19.49 -4.56
C PRO A 109 8.12 17.98 -4.36
N VAL A 110 7.28 17.34 -3.53
CA VAL A 110 7.31 15.90 -3.30
C VAL A 110 6.96 15.09 -4.55
N VAL A 111 6.29 15.68 -5.55
CA VAL A 111 6.01 15.02 -6.83
C VAL A 111 7.29 14.65 -7.57
N ALA A 112 8.37 15.44 -7.45
CA ALA A 112 9.67 15.09 -8.02
C ALA A 112 10.25 13.81 -7.37
N GLN A 113 10.00 13.58 -6.08
CA GLN A 113 10.38 12.34 -5.42
C GLN A 113 9.54 11.17 -5.92
N MET A 114 8.23 11.36 -6.13
CA MET A 114 7.36 10.33 -6.72
C MET A 114 7.82 9.95 -8.13
N GLN A 115 8.19 10.96 -8.94
CA GLN A 115 8.77 10.76 -10.27
C GLN A 115 10.07 9.95 -10.22
N SER A 116 10.95 10.28 -9.28
CA SER A 116 12.21 9.52 -9.08
C SER A 116 11.97 8.07 -8.70
N VAL A 117 10.97 7.82 -7.85
CA VAL A 117 10.58 6.45 -7.44
C VAL A 117 10.04 5.63 -8.63
N PHE A 118 9.28 6.26 -9.54
CA PHE A 118 8.86 5.61 -10.79
C PHE A 118 10.08 5.30 -11.67
N ILE A 119 10.95 6.29 -11.88
CA ILE A 119 12.13 6.18 -12.76
C ILE A 119 13.11 5.10 -12.25
N ASP A 120 13.28 4.93 -10.93
CA ASP A 120 14.09 3.87 -10.36
C ASP A 120 13.73 2.48 -10.93
N ASN A 121 12.44 2.15 -10.95
CA ASN A 121 11.99 0.88 -11.53
C ASN A 121 12.00 0.89 -13.07
N TRP A 122 11.81 2.06 -13.69
CA TRP A 122 11.91 2.18 -15.15
C TRP A 122 13.33 1.86 -15.63
N ILE A 123 14.35 2.43 -14.99
CA ILE A 123 15.77 2.16 -15.29
C ILE A 123 16.09 0.67 -15.12
N LYS A 124 15.61 0.02 -14.06
CA LYS A 124 15.85 -1.41 -13.82
C LYS A 124 15.36 -2.30 -14.97
N VAL A 125 14.31 -1.87 -15.66
CA VAL A 125 13.69 -2.66 -16.73
C VAL A 125 14.19 -2.28 -18.12
N THR A 126 14.49 -1.00 -18.34
CA THR A 126 14.82 -0.49 -19.69
C THR A 126 16.28 -0.12 -19.86
N GLY A 127 16.97 0.24 -18.80
CA GLY A 127 18.27 0.92 -18.85
C GLY A 127 18.18 2.42 -19.16
N ASP A 128 16.99 2.92 -19.50
CA ASP A 128 16.80 4.31 -19.93
C ASP A 128 16.53 5.22 -18.72
N VAL A 129 17.18 6.39 -18.72
CA VAL A 129 16.96 7.44 -17.71
C VAL A 129 16.02 8.49 -18.26
N LEU A 130 14.83 8.59 -17.71
CA LEU A 130 13.89 9.67 -18.01
C LEU A 130 14.31 10.94 -17.29
N HIS A 131 14.66 12.00 -18.00
CA HIS A 131 15.22 13.21 -17.43
C HIS A 131 14.77 14.49 -18.17
N GLY A 132 15.16 15.63 -17.64
CA GLY A 132 14.86 16.94 -18.22
C GLY A 132 13.56 17.55 -17.70
N PRO A 133 13.21 18.77 -18.19
CA PRO A 133 12.10 19.56 -17.67
C PRO A 133 10.73 18.93 -17.90
N ASP A 134 10.58 18.03 -18.86
CA ASP A 134 9.34 17.30 -19.11
C ASP A 134 8.99 16.33 -17.96
N TYR A 135 10.02 15.83 -17.28
CA TYR A 135 9.88 14.88 -16.15
C TYR A 135 10.11 15.54 -14.81
N PHE A 136 10.97 16.56 -14.75
CA PHE A 136 11.32 17.28 -13.53
C PHE A 136 11.19 18.80 -13.78
N PRO A 137 9.97 19.31 -13.89
CA PRO A 137 9.76 20.76 -13.98
C PRO A 137 10.12 21.43 -12.66
N ALA A 138 10.35 22.72 -12.69
CA ALA A 138 10.45 23.51 -11.47
C ALA A 138 9.11 23.47 -10.71
N LEU A 139 9.16 23.10 -9.44
CA LEU A 139 8.02 22.98 -8.55
C LEU A 139 8.12 23.98 -7.41
N THR A 140 6.98 24.56 -7.05
CA THR A 140 6.84 25.44 -5.89
C THR A 140 6.05 24.76 -4.78
N PRO A 141 6.22 25.13 -3.51
CA PRO A 141 5.35 24.66 -2.43
C PRO A 141 3.88 24.88 -2.75
N ALA A 142 3.05 23.84 -2.54
CA ALA A 142 1.62 23.86 -2.86
C ALA A 142 0.73 23.87 -1.60
N GLY A 143 1.33 23.86 -0.41
CA GLY A 143 0.62 23.87 0.87
C GLY A 143 1.59 23.87 2.06
N PRO A 144 1.04 23.88 3.29
CA PRO A 144 1.84 23.94 4.51
C PRO A 144 2.36 22.56 4.96
N ALA A 145 1.86 21.47 4.41
CA ALA A 145 2.21 20.12 4.83
C ALA A 145 3.65 19.76 4.42
N SER A 146 4.43 19.22 5.35
CA SER A 146 5.71 18.59 5.02
C SER A 146 5.45 17.15 4.56
N ALA A 147 5.95 16.81 3.39
CA ALA A 147 5.76 15.47 2.81
C ALA A 147 7.06 14.90 2.26
N GLN A 148 7.23 13.58 2.38
CA GLN A 148 8.35 12.82 1.85
C GLN A 148 7.85 11.52 1.22
N MET A 149 8.28 11.26 -0.01
CA MET A 149 8.08 9.96 -0.64
C MET A 149 9.18 9.01 -0.21
N PHE A 150 8.80 7.93 0.43
CA PHE A 150 9.70 6.88 0.88
C PHE A 150 9.52 5.63 0.01
N SER A 151 10.60 5.05 -0.44
CA SER A 151 10.56 3.83 -1.26
C SER A 151 11.50 2.77 -0.73
N SER A 152 11.16 1.51 -0.96
CA SER A 152 12.01 0.36 -0.71
C SER A 152 12.16 -0.50 -1.94
N SER A 153 13.22 -1.29 -1.96
CA SER A 153 13.49 -2.27 -3.00
C SER A 153 14.36 -3.39 -2.43
N PRO A 154 14.10 -4.66 -2.76
CA PRO A 154 14.91 -5.80 -2.30
C PRO A 154 16.38 -5.70 -2.68
N SER A 155 16.71 -5.00 -3.75
CA SER A 155 18.07 -4.86 -4.27
C SER A 155 18.84 -3.64 -3.77
N GLY A 156 18.20 -2.76 -2.99
CA GLY A 156 18.83 -1.51 -2.56
C GLY A 156 18.12 -0.85 -1.38
N GLY A 157 18.15 -1.45 -0.19
CA GLY A 157 17.49 -0.92 1.00
C GLY A 157 16.22 -1.69 1.37
N SER A 158 16.27 -3.00 1.31
CA SER A 158 15.16 -3.90 1.62
C SER A 158 14.55 -3.68 3.00
N GLU A 159 15.34 -3.25 3.98
CA GLU A 159 14.86 -3.02 5.35
C GLU A 159 14.43 -1.57 5.62
N SER A 160 14.62 -0.66 4.67
CA SER A 160 14.32 0.77 4.85
C SER A 160 12.86 1.01 5.21
N MET A 161 11.92 0.32 4.56
CA MET A 161 10.50 0.47 4.83
C MET A 161 10.14 0.00 6.23
N GLN A 162 10.66 -1.15 6.66
CA GLN A 162 10.48 -1.66 8.01
C GLN A 162 11.05 -0.69 9.05
N LEU A 163 12.26 -0.19 8.83
CA LEU A 163 12.89 0.78 9.74
C LEU A 163 12.07 2.07 9.87
N MET A 164 11.51 2.56 8.76
CA MET A 164 10.64 3.74 8.79
C MET A 164 9.41 3.49 9.68
N TYR A 165 8.73 2.35 9.54
CA TYR A 165 7.60 2.00 10.39
C TYR A 165 8.00 1.78 11.85
N LEU A 166 9.13 1.12 12.11
CA LEU A 166 9.65 0.91 13.46
C LEU A 166 9.98 2.24 14.15
N LEU A 167 10.60 3.18 13.44
CA LEU A 167 10.88 4.52 13.96
C LEU A 167 9.59 5.26 14.30
N ALA A 168 8.58 5.21 13.41
CA ALA A 168 7.29 5.85 13.65
C ALA A 168 6.56 5.25 14.87
N VAL A 169 6.55 3.92 15.01
CA VAL A 169 5.97 3.21 16.17
C VAL A 169 6.71 3.51 17.45
N THR A 170 8.04 3.56 17.40
CA THR A 170 8.88 3.85 18.57
C THR A 170 8.73 5.30 19.03
N ALA A 171 8.59 6.24 18.10
CA ALA A 171 8.39 7.66 18.38
C ALA A 171 6.97 7.99 18.88
N ALA A 172 6.01 7.09 18.68
CA ALA A 172 4.62 7.30 19.12
C ALA A 172 4.53 7.50 20.63
N SER A 173 3.81 8.53 21.03
CA SER A 173 3.64 8.95 22.45
C SER A 173 2.18 8.95 22.91
N ARG A 174 1.21 8.96 22.01
CA ARG A 174 -0.23 9.04 22.32
C ARG A 174 -1.07 7.98 21.62
N SER A 175 -0.95 7.85 20.31
CA SER A 175 -1.82 6.98 19.54
C SER A 175 -1.20 6.51 18.23
N ILE A 176 -1.59 5.31 17.82
CA ILE A 176 -1.34 4.76 16.49
C ILE A 176 -2.67 4.23 15.98
N ASP A 177 -3.12 4.73 14.83
CA ASP A 177 -4.24 4.20 14.06
C ASP A 177 -3.70 3.55 12.79
N LEU A 178 -3.99 2.27 12.60
CA LEU A 178 -3.46 1.47 11.50
C LEU A 178 -4.58 0.85 10.68
N SER A 179 -4.66 1.20 9.40
CA SER A 179 -5.47 0.52 8.40
C SER A 179 -4.57 -0.40 7.59
N ALA A 180 -4.74 -1.69 7.70
CA ALA A 180 -3.85 -2.66 7.08
C ALA A 180 -4.63 -3.71 6.28
N ALA A 181 -4.51 -3.66 4.94
CA ALA A 181 -5.06 -4.70 4.07
C ALA A 181 -4.50 -6.08 4.42
N TYR A 182 -3.20 -6.15 4.65
CA TYR A 182 -2.51 -7.31 5.18
C TYR A 182 -1.73 -6.90 6.44
N PHE A 183 -2.03 -7.56 7.54
CA PHE A 183 -1.41 -7.32 8.84
C PHE A 183 -0.74 -8.61 9.33
N VAL A 184 0.49 -8.82 8.90
CA VAL A 184 1.32 -9.99 9.28
C VAL A 184 2.70 -9.48 9.72
N PRO A 185 2.78 -8.73 10.84
CA PRO A 185 4.04 -8.18 11.33
C PRO A 185 5.00 -9.30 11.72
N ASP A 186 6.28 -9.10 11.46
CA ASP A 186 7.33 -9.96 12.00
C ASP A 186 7.49 -9.76 13.53
N ALA A 187 8.32 -10.59 14.15
CA ALA A 187 8.52 -10.57 15.59
C ALA A 187 9.01 -9.22 16.12
N LEU A 188 9.90 -8.54 15.37
CA LEU A 188 10.46 -7.25 15.77
C LEU A 188 9.38 -6.16 15.73
N THR A 189 8.63 -6.11 14.64
CA THR A 189 7.54 -5.13 14.47
C THR A 189 6.40 -5.38 15.46
N LEU A 190 6.05 -6.65 15.68
CA LEU A 190 5.06 -7.02 16.71
C LEU A 190 5.50 -6.57 18.09
N GLN A 191 6.77 -6.82 18.47
CA GLN A 191 7.32 -6.41 19.75
C GLN A 191 7.30 -4.88 19.91
N ALA A 192 7.67 -4.13 18.88
CA ALA A 192 7.63 -2.67 18.90
C ALA A 192 6.21 -2.11 19.15
N LEU A 193 5.18 -2.73 18.56
CA LEU A 193 3.78 -2.38 18.81
C LEU A 193 3.35 -2.71 20.25
N VAL A 194 3.74 -3.88 20.77
CA VAL A 194 3.48 -4.26 22.18
C VAL A 194 4.17 -3.29 23.14
N ASP A 195 5.40 -2.88 22.84
CA ASP A 195 6.13 -1.94 23.69
C ASP A 195 5.54 -0.53 23.64
N ALA A 196 4.98 -0.12 22.49
CA ALA A 196 4.21 1.11 22.39
C ALA A 196 2.96 1.06 23.31
N LEU A 197 2.22 -0.06 23.32
CA LEU A 197 1.08 -0.26 24.21
C LEU A 197 1.50 -0.20 25.70
N LYS A 198 2.62 -0.82 26.08
CA LYS A 198 3.17 -0.76 27.44
C LYS A 198 3.58 0.66 27.87
N ARG A 199 3.97 1.52 26.90
CA ARG A 199 4.21 2.95 27.15
C ARG A 199 2.93 3.77 27.31
N GLY A 200 1.75 3.16 27.12
CA GLY A 200 0.45 3.83 27.22
C GLY A 200 -0.06 4.39 25.88
N VAL A 201 0.60 4.09 24.77
CA VAL A 201 0.13 4.48 23.42
C VAL A 201 -1.14 3.70 23.09
N LYS A 202 -2.18 4.41 22.64
CA LYS A 202 -3.42 3.78 22.16
C LYS A 202 -3.21 3.23 20.76
N LEU A 203 -3.32 1.92 20.60
CA LEU A 203 -3.19 1.25 19.30
C LEU A 203 -4.55 0.74 18.83
N ARG A 204 -4.97 1.18 17.62
CA ARG A 204 -6.19 0.72 16.95
C ARG A 204 -5.84 0.23 15.56
N ILE A 205 -6.34 -0.95 15.20
CA ILE A 205 -6.04 -1.61 13.94
C ILE A 205 -7.35 -2.01 13.27
N VAL A 206 -7.54 -1.61 12.02
CA VAL A 206 -8.62 -2.10 11.15
C VAL A 206 -8.01 -3.01 10.09
N VAL A 207 -8.54 -4.21 9.99
CA VAL A 207 -8.11 -5.24 9.03
C VAL A 207 -9.31 -5.75 8.23
N PRO A 208 -9.12 -6.43 7.09
CA PRO A 208 -10.20 -7.09 6.38
C PRO A 208 -10.90 -8.15 7.23
N GLY A 209 -12.22 -8.21 7.12
CA GLY A 209 -13.03 -9.30 7.66
C GLY A 209 -13.16 -10.48 6.70
N LYS A 210 -14.40 -10.97 6.55
CA LYS A 210 -14.72 -12.15 5.72
C LYS A 210 -14.51 -11.98 4.22
N HIS A 211 -14.42 -10.74 3.74
CA HIS A 211 -14.27 -10.42 2.31
C HIS A 211 -12.82 -10.24 1.86
N ILE A 212 -11.86 -10.73 2.64
CA ILE A 212 -10.44 -10.70 2.26
C ILE A 212 -10.19 -11.53 0.99
N ASP A 213 -9.26 -11.09 0.17
CA ASP A 213 -8.87 -11.77 -1.07
C ASP A 213 -7.92 -12.96 -0.86
N SER A 214 -7.40 -13.17 0.37
CA SER A 214 -6.51 -14.29 0.74
C SER A 214 -6.80 -14.80 2.15
N ASP A 215 -7.41 -15.98 2.24
CA ASP A 215 -7.66 -16.66 3.52
C ASP A 215 -6.37 -17.03 4.26
N ALA A 216 -5.30 -17.33 3.53
CA ALA A 216 -3.99 -17.62 4.11
C ALA A 216 -3.42 -16.38 4.83
N VAL A 217 -3.50 -15.20 4.22
CA VAL A 217 -3.09 -13.94 4.85
C VAL A 217 -3.95 -13.63 6.07
N ARG A 218 -5.27 -13.87 6.00
CA ARG A 218 -6.16 -13.70 7.14
C ARG A 218 -5.78 -14.61 8.31
N GLY A 219 -5.49 -15.88 8.02
CA GLY A 219 -5.04 -16.85 9.03
C GLY A 219 -3.73 -16.42 9.68
N ALA A 220 -2.72 -16.07 8.87
CA ALA A 220 -1.43 -15.57 9.38
C ALA A 220 -1.59 -14.30 10.22
N SER A 221 -2.44 -13.36 9.78
CA SER A 221 -2.77 -12.14 10.53
C SER A 221 -3.34 -12.47 11.91
N ARG A 222 -4.39 -13.29 11.98
CA ARG A 222 -5.06 -13.66 13.23
C ARG A 222 -4.15 -14.36 14.23
N ALA A 223 -3.15 -15.09 13.75
CA ALA A 223 -2.14 -15.73 14.59
C ALA A 223 -1.31 -14.71 15.40
N THR A 224 -1.13 -13.48 14.90
CA THR A 224 -0.30 -12.45 15.55
C THR A 224 -1.07 -11.56 16.56
N TRP A 225 -2.41 -11.64 16.64
CA TRP A 225 -3.21 -10.69 17.41
C TRP A 225 -3.13 -10.86 18.93
N GLY A 226 -2.83 -12.08 19.42
CA GLY A 226 -2.86 -12.39 20.85
C GLY A 226 -2.05 -11.44 21.73
N PRO A 227 -0.75 -11.25 21.46
CA PRO A 227 0.08 -10.32 22.22
C PRO A 227 -0.43 -8.88 22.22
N LEU A 228 -0.99 -8.42 21.09
CA LEU A 228 -1.53 -7.07 20.95
C LEU A 228 -2.83 -6.90 21.72
N LEU A 229 -3.77 -7.83 21.58
CA LEU A 229 -5.05 -7.82 22.28
C LEU A 229 -4.86 -7.92 23.79
N SER A 230 -3.94 -8.79 24.26
CA SER A 230 -3.62 -8.92 25.68
C SER A 230 -2.96 -7.67 26.26
N ALA A 231 -2.24 -6.91 25.44
CA ALA A 231 -1.63 -5.64 25.82
C ALA A 231 -2.59 -4.43 25.68
N GLY A 232 -3.84 -4.64 25.25
CA GLY A 232 -4.88 -3.61 25.21
C GLY A 232 -5.09 -2.95 23.86
N ALA A 233 -4.55 -3.50 22.76
CA ALA A 233 -4.86 -3.02 21.43
C ALA A 233 -6.35 -3.22 21.06
N THR A 234 -6.91 -2.32 20.28
CA THR A 234 -8.18 -2.52 19.60
C THR A 234 -7.91 -3.07 18.21
N ILE A 235 -8.39 -4.27 17.92
CA ILE A 235 -8.36 -4.85 16.56
C ILE A 235 -9.79 -5.05 16.10
N ALA A 236 -10.10 -4.62 14.86
CA ALA A 236 -11.43 -4.69 14.30
C ALA A 236 -11.41 -5.20 12.85
N GLU A 237 -12.32 -6.12 12.54
CA GLU A 237 -12.52 -6.70 11.22
C GLU A 237 -13.56 -5.89 10.44
N TYR A 238 -13.16 -5.24 9.34
CA TYR A 238 -14.06 -4.49 8.47
C TYR A 238 -15.05 -5.44 7.77
N GLY A 239 -16.33 -5.17 7.91
CA GLY A 239 -17.39 -6.10 7.53
C GLY A 239 -17.92 -5.97 6.10
N PRO A 240 -18.07 -4.74 5.53
CA PRO A 240 -18.86 -4.54 4.31
C PRO A 240 -18.25 -5.14 3.04
N THR A 241 -16.94 -5.00 2.83
CA THR A 241 -16.23 -5.44 1.63
C THR A 241 -14.77 -5.74 1.95
N MET A 242 -13.94 -6.06 0.93
CA MET A 242 -12.49 -6.12 1.11
C MET A 242 -11.95 -4.77 1.55
N TYR A 243 -11.26 -4.75 2.68
CA TYR A 243 -10.57 -3.58 3.21
C TYR A 243 -9.12 -3.56 2.73
N HIS A 244 -8.84 -2.74 1.72
CA HIS A 244 -7.53 -2.75 1.07
C HIS A 244 -6.69 -1.50 1.39
N CYS A 245 -7.07 -0.72 2.41
CA CYS A 245 -6.35 0.48 2.83
C CYS A 245 -4.96 0.16 3.42
N LYS A 246 -4.03 1.07 3.20
CA LYS A 246 -2.69 1.06 3.80
C LYS A 246 -2.41 2.46 4.34
N LEU A 247 -2.73 2.63 5.63
CA LEU A 247 -2.64 3.92 6.31
C LEU A 247 -2.13 3.70 7.73
N MET A 248 -1.20 4.52 8.17
CA MET A 248 -0.83 4.65 9.57
C MET A 248 -0.87 6.11 9.98
N ILE A 249 -1.54 6.41 11.09
CA ILE A 249 -1.56 7.76 11.69
C ILE A 249 -0.91 7.65 13.07
N VAL A 250 0.11 8.47 13.32
CA VAL A 250 0.81 8.52 14.60
C VAL A 250 0.58 9.88 15.26
N ASP A 251 0.07 9.85 16.48
CA ASP A 251 -0.13 11.01 17.36
C ASP A 251 -1.00 12.13 16.75
N GLY A 252 -1.81 11.82 15.71
CA GLY A 252 -2.58 12.82 14.96
C GLY A 252 -1.70 13.87 14.27
N LEU A 253 -0.49 13.48 13.88
CA LEU A 253 0.50 14.37 13.27
C LEU A 253 1.16 13.73 12.04
N LEU A 254 1.80 12.59 12.19
CA LEU A 254 2.39 11.84 11.07
C LEU A 254 1.31 10.96 10.45
N THR A 255 1.17 11.05 9.14
CA THR A 255 0.34 10.12 8.36
C THR A 255 1.19 9.47 7.28
N SER A 256 1.18 8.14 7.25
CA SER A 256 1.88 7.32 6.26
C SER A 256 0.84 6.62 5.38
N VAL A 257 0.88 6.86 4.06
CA VAL A 257 -0.07 6.30 3.07
C VAL A 257 0.67 5.83 1.83
N GLY A 258 0.22 4.75 1.20
CA GLY A 258 0.88 4.26 -0.01
C GLY A 258 0.52 2.84 -0.39
N SER A 259 1.48 2.12 -0.92
CA SER A 259 1.30 0.75 -1.40
C SER A 259 1.66 -0.32 -0.36
N THR A 260 2.38 0.04 0.70
CA THR A 260 3.02 -0.88 1.65
C THR A 260 2.00 -1.53 2.59
N ASN A 261 1.86 -2.85 2.53
CA ASN A 261 1.16 -3.61 3.55
C ASN A 261 2.00 -3.72 4.83
N PHE A 262 1.36 -4.03 5.94
CA PHE A 262 2.02 -4.22 7.22
C PHE A 262 2.45 -5.69 7.40
N ASP A 263 3.27 -6.16 6.48
CA ASP A 263 3.76 -7.54 6.41
C ASP A 263 5.22 -7.63 5.95
N ASN A 264 5.81 -8.79 6.15
CA ASN A 264 7.22 -9.03 5.84
C ASN A 264 7.50 -8.98 4.33
N ARG A 265 6.51 -9.34 3.49
CA ARG A 265 6.66 -9.27 2.02
C ARG A 265 6.82 -7.83 1.54
N SER A 266 5.96 -6.93 2.01
CA SER A 266 6.05 -5.50 1.68
C SER A 266 7.29 -4.85 2.28
N PHE A 267 7.74 -5.31 3.44
CA PHE A 267 8.92 -4.75 4.07
C PHE A 267 10.23 -5.15 3.41
N ARG A 268 10.32 -6.36 2.81
CA ARG A 268 11.60 -6.95 2.39
C ARG A 268 11.66 -7.45 0.95
N LEU A 269 10.53 -7.82 0.35
CA LEU A 269 10.51 -8.54 -0.93
C LEU A 269 9.93 -7.72 -2.08
N ASN A 270 9.09 -6.74 -1.79
CA ASN A 270 8.48 -5.90 -2.80
C ASN A 270 9.21 -4.56 -2.97
N ASP A 271 9.15 -4.02 -4.17
CA ASP A 271 9.35 -2.60 -4.38
C ASP A 271 8.07 -1.87 -3.94
N GLU A 272 8.16 -1.07 -2.89
CA GLU A 272 7.06 -0.32 -2.31
C GLU A 272 7.30 1.18 -2.39
N ALA A 273 6.22 1.94 -2.21
CA ALA A 273 6.26 3.39 -2.16
C ALA A 273 5.22 3.91 -1.17
N THR A 274 5.66 4.73 -0.23
CA THR A 274 4.84 5.28 0.85
C THR A 274 5.10 6.77 0.99
N LEU A 275 4.03 7.56 1.01
CA LEU A 275 4.07 9.00 1.25
C LEU A 275 3.88 9.24 2.75
N ASN A 276 4.87 9.85 3.38
CA ASN A 276 4.83 10.30 4.76
C ASN A 276 4.51 11.79 4.80
N ILE A 277 3.48 12.17 5.53
CA ILE A 277 2.99 13.54 5.63
C ILE A 277 2.99 13.94 7.11
N VAL A 278 3.63 15.04 7.42
CA VAL A 278 3.63 15.65 8.77
C VAL A 278 2.75 16.88 8.72
N ASP A 279 1.47 16.71 9.05
CA ASP A 279 0.46 17.77 9.06
C ASP A 279 -0.74 17.36 9.91
N LYS A 280 -1.13 18.23 10.86
CA LYS A 280 -2.24 17.94 11.77
C LYS A 280 -3.60 17.94 11.08
N ALA A 281 -3.82 18.83 10.12
CA ALA A 281 -5.11 18.92 9.42
C ALA A 281 -5.33 17.70 8.55
N PHE A 282 -4.29 17.26 7.82
CA PHE A 282 -4.33 16.04 7.03
C PHE A 282 -4.53 14.81 7.93
N ALA A 283 -3.77 14.69 9.02
CA ALA A 283 -3.93 13.60 9.98
C ALA A 283 -5.34 13.56 10.58
N SER A 284 -5.91 14.71 10.92
CA SER A 284 -7.30 14.80 11.41
C SER A 284 -8.33 14.33 10.38
N ALA A 285 -8.16 14.72 9.12
CA ALA A 285 -9.04 14.26 8.04
C ALA A 285 -8.95 12.73 7.84
N GLN A 286 -7.72 12.18 7.92
CA GLN A 286 -7.52 10.73 7.82
C GLN A 286 -8.05 9.99 9.06
N THR A 287 -7.94 10.57 10.25
CA THR A 287 -8.55 10.02 11.47
C THR A 287 -10.06 9.96 11.34
N THR A 288 -10.71 10.98 10.77
CA THR A 288 -12.15 10.96 10.51
C THR A 288 -12.55 9.80 9.57
N ALA A 289 -11.77 9.58 8.50
CA ALA A 289 -12.01 8.46 7.59
C ALA A 289 -11.79 7.10 8.29
N PHE A 290 -10.74 6.98 9.11
CA PHE A 290 -10.46 5.80 9.91
C PHE A 290 -11.59 5.48 10.90
N GLU A 291 -12.14 6.49 11.59
CA GLU A 291 -13.27 6.32 12.51
C GLU A 291 -14.54 5.85 11.79
N ALA A 292 -14.78 6.37 10.59
CA ALA A 292 -15.92 5.91 9.78
C ALA A 292 -15.76 4.44 9.35
N ASP A 293 -14.55 4.01 9.03
CA ASP A 293 -14.25 2.61 8.73
C ASP A 293 -14.36 1.73 9.98
N LEU A 294 -13.82 2.19 11.12
CA LEU A 294 -13.88 1.49 12.41
C LEU A 294 -15.33 1.31 12.90
N ALA A 295 -16.21 2.27 12.63
CA ALA A 295 -17.64 2.18 12.97
C ALA A 295 -18.37 1.07 12.21
N GLN A 296 -17.83 0.65 11.05
CA GLN A 296 -18.36 -0.46 10.25
C GLN A 296 -17.62 -1.79 10.49
N ALA A 297 -16.66 -1.79 11.41
CA ALA A 297 -15.83 -2.94 11.72
C ALA A 297 -16.26 -3.60 13.04
N ARG A 298 -16.20 -4.92 13.09
CA ARG A 298 -16.46 -5.72 14.30
C ARG A 298 -15.19 -5.79 15.12
N ARG A 299 -15.21 -5.28 16.33
CA ARG A 299 -14.10 -5.42 17.28
C ARG A 299 -13.97 -6.88 17.72
N VAL A 300 -12.73 -7.33 17.86
CA VAL A 300 -12.39 -8.66 18.37
C VAL A 300 -11.81 -8.50 19.77
N SER A 301 -12.41 -9.18 20.76
CA SER A 301 -11.87 -9.21 22.11
C SER A 301 -10.78 -10.27 22.28
N TYR A 302 -9.91 -10.10 23.29
CA TYR A 302 -8.91 -11.12 23.62
C TYR A 302 -9.56 -12.46 23.98
N ALA A 303 -10.69 -12.43 24.72
CA ALA A 303 -11.44 -13.64 25.11
C ALA A 303 -11.98 -14.40 23.89
N GLU A 304 -12.59 -13.70 22.92
CA GLU A 304 -13.04 -14.30 21.64
C GLU A 304 -11.86 -14.89 20.86
N TRP A 305 -10.76 -14.14 20.78
CA TRP A 305 -9.56 -14.61 20.10
C TRP A 305 -9.00 -15.87 20.75
N GLN A 306 -8.95 -15.91 22.08
CA GLN A 306 -8.45 -17.07 22.84
C GLN A 306 -9.38 -18.28 22.72
N ALA A 307 -10.69 -18.08 22.69
CA ALA A 307 -11.71 -19.12 22.61
C ALA A 307 -11.89 -19.72 21.20
N ARG A 308 -11.07 -19.35 20.20
CA ARG A 308 -11.16 -19.90 18.85
C ARG A 308 -11.04 -21.43 18.85
N PRO A 309 -11.82 -22.11 18.00
CA PRO A 309 -11.73 -23.56 17.85
C PRO A 309 -10.31 -24.04 17.52
N ALA A 310 -9.91 -25.20 18.03
CA ALA A 310 -8.56 -25.74 17.83
C ALA A 310 -8.20 -25.89 16.34
N ARG A 311 -9.19 -26.24 15.49
CA ARG A 311 -9.02 -26.33 14.04
C ARG A 311 -8.63 -24.99 13.40
N GLU A 312 -9.24 -23.88 13.84
CA GLU A 312 -8.91 -22.55 13.35
C GLU A 312 -7.49 -22.18 13.79
N ARG A 313 -7.16 -22.38 15.06
CA ARG A 313 -5.82 -22.14 15.60
C ARG A 313 -4.73 -22.91 14.86
N LEU A 314 -5.00 -24.18 14.49
CA LEU A 314 -4.08 -24.98 13.69
C LEU A 314 -3.93 -24.43 12.28
N GLY A 315 -5.03 -24.06 11.63
CA GLY A 315 -5.00 -23.43 10.31
C GLY A 315 -4.27 -22.10 10.30
N GLU A 316 -4.50 -21.26 11.29
CA GLU A 316 -3.80 -19.98 11.47
C GLU A 316 -2.29 -20.18 11.73
N TRP A 317 -1.92 -21.18 12.53
CA TRP A 317 -0.53 -21.53 12.76
C TRP A 317 0.16 -22.00 11.48
N LEU A 318 -0.48 -22.91 10.72
CA LEU A 318 0.05 -23.33 9.42
C LEU A 318 0.23 -22.15 8.46
N ALA A 319 -0.75 -21.26 8.40
CA ALA A 319 -0.65 -20.03 7.60
C ALA A 319 0.50 -19.12 8.08
N SER A 320 0.75 -19.03 9.39
CA SER A 320 1.84 -18.20 9.91
C SER A 320 3.24 -18.75 9.61
N VAL A 321 3.39 -20.06 9.42
CA VAL A 321 4.68 -20.68 9.00
C VAL A 321 5.10 -20.18 7.63
N ILE A 322 4.15 -19.99 6.72
CA ILE A 322 4.41 -19.40 5.39
C ILE A 322 4.32 -17.88 5.39
N GLY A 323 3.98 -17.27 6.54
CA GLY A 323 3.79 -15.84 6.71
C GLY A 323 4.99 -14.98 6.32
N THR A 324 6.21 -15.54 6.38
CA THR A 324 7.43 -14.86 5.92
C THR A 324 7.49 -14.66 4.40
N GLN A 325 6.63 -15.37 3.66
CA GLN A 325 6.50 -15.30 2.20
C GLN A 325 5.20 -14.61 1.75
N LEU A 326 4.28 -14.33 2.71
CA LEU A 326 3.00 -13.65 2.50
C LEU A 326 3.16 -12.13 2.58
#